data_0f92eb96ac56988aff8e57db3d8ed6e3
#
_entry.id   0f92eb96ac56988aff8e57db3d8ed6e3
#
_cell.length_a   1.000
_cell.length_b   1.000
_cell.length_c   1.000
_cell.angle_alpha   90.00
_cell.angle_beta   90.00
_cell.angle_gamma   90.00
#
_symmetry.space_group_name_H-M   'P 1'
#
loop_
_entity.id
_entity.type
_entity.pdbx_description
1 polymer ?
#
loop_
_entity_poly.entity_id
_entity_poly.type
_entity_poly.pdbx_seq_one_letter_code
_entity_poly.pdbx_strand_id
1 'polypeptide(L)'
;MKMKNKLLLFLCAIMLFSLGGCAKADPSENISSSVANIIDDKVEEEVKDVEITGNEVIDAASKLMADDDELFLRAVEIADGMTLEEKAGQLFFARFPEEGAEEEIAKYHPAGYIFFGRDFENSNSEKFKADIEKYQGDSKITLLTGVDEEGGTVVRASKYPQFREEPFKSPRELYNEGGMDKVLEDAGEKSDFLKKLGINVNLAPVCDISNDSNNFIYDRSIGLDPQKTAEYVVRVQNKLKEHGMGSIIKHFPGYGDNADTHTGESIDTRDLDYLSQNDLVPFAAAVENGCDAILVSHNIIDAIDKDNIATLSPAIHDFLRNEMNFKGVIVTDDMAMGAVENINSGEAAVEAVLAGNDLIITSDLKTQYEAVLQALKSGEIGDNRLDESVCRVLLWKLKMGIIE
;
A
#
# COMPACT_ATOMS: atom_id res chain seq x y z
N MET A 1 15.97 26.67 14.92
CA MET A 1 17.28 26.20 14.43
C MET A 1 17.37 24.68 14.28
N LYS A 2 16.76 23.86 15.15
CA LYS A 2 16.76 22.38 15.03
C LYS A 2 15.87 21.84 13.90
N MET A 3 14.76 22.51 13.54
CA MET A 3 13.82 22.10 12.48
C MET A 3 14.39 22.30 11.06
N LYS A 4 15.13 23.40 10.82
CA LYS A 4 15.74 23.70 9.51
C LYS A 4 16.76 22.64 9.06
N ASN A 5 17.48 22.04 10.02
CA ASN A 5 18.47 21.00 9.71
C ASN A 5 17.84 19.64 9.36
N LYS A 6 16.64 19.32 9.91
CA LYS A 6 15.93 18.06 9.57
C LYS A 6 15.36 18.11 8.15
N LEU A 7 14.77 19.24 7.75
CA LEU A 7 14.23 19.42 6.40
C LEU A 7 15.35 19.40 5.34
N LEU A 8 16.50 20.01 5.61
CA LEU A 8 17.64 20.01 4.70
C LEU A 8 18.26 18.61 4.55
N LEU A 9 18.35 17.84 5.63
CA LEU A 9 18.82 16.44 5.58
C LEU A 9 17.85 15.52 4.84
N PHE A 10 16.55 15.76 4.95
CA PHE A 10 15.51 15.00 4.24
C PHE A 10 15.52 15.30 2.72
N LEU A 11 15.66 16.57 2.33
CA LEU A 11 15.82 16.99 0.93
C LEU A 11 17.10 16.42 0.30
N CYS A 12 18.21 16.34 1.03
CA CYS A 12 19.43 15.69 0.57
C CYS A 12 19.27 14.18 0.35
N ALA A 13 18.47 13.49 1.17
CA ALA A 13 18.19 12.07 0.99
C ALA A 13 17.36 11.81 -0.29
N ILE A 14 16.40 12.67 -0.61
CA ILE A 14 15.57 12.55 -1.83
C ILE A 14 16.41 12.79 -3.10
N MET A 15 17.33 13.75 -3.11
CA MET A 15 18.22 14.01 -4.27
C MET A 15 19.21 12.88 -4.53
N LEU A 16 19.62 12.13 -3.50
CA LEU A 16 20.53 10.98 -3.64
C LEU A 16 19.86 9.78 -4.32
N PHE A 17 18.54 9.63 -4.23
CA PHE A 17 17.79 8.54 -4.85
C PHE A 17 17.45 8.76 -6.34
N SER A 18 17.46 9.99 -6.83
CA SER A 18 17.12 10.32 -8.23
C SER A 18 18.28 10.24 -9.23
N LEU A 19 19.53 10.00 -8.78
CA LEU A 19 20.74 10.00 -9.63
C LEU A 19 21.41 8.62 -9.80
N GLY A 20 20.80 7.53 -9.31
CA GLY A 20 21.33 6.17 -9.37
C GLY A 20 21.07 5.43 -10.67
N GLY A 21 21.60 5.93 -11.78
CA GLY A 21 21.62 5.24 -13.07
C GLY A 21 23.05 4.83 -13.45
N CYS A 22 23.33 3.51 -13.41
CA CYS A 22 24.44 2.77 -14.03
C CYS A 22 25.88 3.29 -13.91
N ALA A 23 26.64 2.75 -12.96
CA ALA A 23 28.05 2.38 -13.18
C ALA A 23 28.49 1.32 -12.16
N LYS A 24 29.03 0.20 -12.64
CA LYS A 24 29.70 -0.82 -11.83
C LYS A 24 31.01 -0.26 -11.29
N ALA A 25 31.18 -0.17 -9.97
CA ALA A 25 32.44 0.10 -9.31
C ALA A 25 32.54 -0.62 -7.95
N ASP A 26 33.74 -0.98 -7.57
CA ASP A 26 34.21 -1.80 -6.45
C ASP A 26 33.77 -1.28 -5.06
N PRO A 27 33.44 -2.16 -4.06
CA PRO A 27 32.77 -1.77 -2.82
C PRO A 27 33.66 -1.18 -1.71
N SER A 28 34.81 -0.58 -1.97
CA SER A 28 35.73 -0.14 -0.91
C SER A 28 36.14 1.34 -0.91
N GLU A 29 35.57 2.21 -1.72
CA GLU A 29 35.88 3.65 -1.67
C GLU A 29 34.70 4.52 -1.27
N ASN A 30 34.98 5.38 -0.28
CA ASN A 30 34.09 6.32 0.40
C ASN A 30 33.32 7.24 -0.56
N ILE A 31 32.11 6.89 -0.91
CA ILE A 31 31.20 7.68 -1.79
C ILE A 31 30.77 9.01 -1.13
N SER A 32 30.93 9.15 0.18
CA SER A 32 30.48 10.33 0.94
C SER A 32 31.28 11.62 0.64
N SER A 33 32.53 11.52 0.19
CA SER A 33 33.37 12.71 -0.04
C SER A 33 33.27 13.30 -1.45
N SER A 34 32.96 12.49 -2.47
CA SER A 34 32.82 12.95 -3.85
C SER A 34 31.48 13.61 -4.15
N VAL A 35 30.41 13.16 -3.47
CA VAL A 35 29.04 13.73 -3.62
C VAL A 35 28.93 15.05 -2.86
N ALA A 36 29.56 15.18 -1.70
CA ALA A 36 29.64 16.44 -0.95
C ALA A 36 30.35 17.56 -1.78
N ASN A 37 31.43 17.21 -2.46
CA ASN A 37 32.17 18.17 -3.27
C ASN A 37 31.43 18.66 -4.54
N ILE A 38 30.58 17.81 -5.14
CA ILE A 38 29.76 18.18 -6.31
C ILE A 38 28.58 19.08 -5.92
N ILE A 39 28.06 18.91 -4.71
CA ILE A 39 26.98 19.77 -4.18
C ILE A 39 27.51 21.11 -3.74
N ASP A 40 28.69 21.19 -3.09
CA ASP A 40 29.31 22.44 -2.69
C ASP A 40 29.68 23.35 -3.88
N ASP A 41 30.26 22.79 -4.97
CA ASP A 41 30.66 23.57 -6.13
C ASP A 41 29.48 24.15 -6.93
N LYS A 42 28.31 23.51 -6.97
CA LYS A 42 27.13 24.04 -7.68
C LYS A 42 26.24 24.96 -6.84
N VAL A 43 26.21 24.76 -5.54
CA VAL A 43 25.38 25.57 -4.63
C VAL A 43 26.13 26.88 -4.23
N GLU A 44 27.46 26.87 -4.15
CA GLU A 44 28.22 28.08 -3.85
C GLU A 44 28.22 29.13 -4.98
N GLU A 45 27.98 28.75 -6.23
CA GLU A 45 27.96 29.68 -7.36
C GLU A 45 26.62 30.42 -7.53
N GLU A 46 25.49 29.88 -7.06
CA GLU A 46 24.17 30.50 -7.19
C GLU A 46 23.61 31.18 -5.92
N VAL A 47 24.23 31.01 -4.75
CA VAL A 47 23.66 31.44 -3.45
C VAL A 47 24.42 32.64 -2.85
N LYS A 48 25.21 33.36 -3.60
CA LYS A 48 26.15 34.37 -3.03
C LYS A 48 25.55 35.67 -2.51
N ASP A 49 24.29 35.99 -2.66
CA ASP A 49 23.71 37.23 -2.09
C ASP A 49 22.19 37.29 -1.95
N VAL A 50 21.53 36.27 -1.35
CA VAL A 50 20.08 36.34 -1.08
C VAL A 50 19.77 35.88 0.35
N GLU A 51 19.27 36.80 1.16
CA GLU A 51 18.53 36.44 2.42
C GLU A 51 17.20 35.77 2.04
N ILE A 52 17.19 34.44 1.89
CA ILE A 52 16.01 33.70 1.48
C ILE A 52 15.16 33.43 2.74
N THR A 53 13.92 33.92 2.75
CA THR A 53 12.94 33.58 3.77
C THR A 53 12.43 32.16 3.56
N GLY A 54 11.96 31.48 4.61
CA GLY A 54 11.50 30.08 4.53
C GLY A 54 10.45 29.84 3.45
N ASN A 55 9.60 30.82 3.13
CA ASN A 55 8.57 30.72 2.08
C ASN A 55 9.16 30.81 0.66
N GLU A 56 10.24 31.54 0.43
CA GLU A 56 10.87 31.66 -0.90
C GLU A 56 11.64 30.39 -1.28
N VAL A 57 12.17 29.64 -0.31
CA VAL A 57 12.79 28.33 -0.56
C VAL A 57 11.73 27.30 -0.95
N ILE A 58 10.56 27.34 -0.35
CA ILE A 58 9.41 26.49 -0.70
C ILE A 58 8.90 26.86 -2.11
N ASP A 59 8.80 28.14 -2.44
CA ASP A 59 8.35 28.64 -3.76
C ASP A 59 9.35 28.32 -4.88
N ALA A 60 10.65 28.39 -4.61
CA ALA A 60 11.69 28.03 -5.58
C ALA A 60 11.76 26.51 -5.79
N ALA A 61 11.62 25.73 -4.73
CA ALA A 61 11.54 24.26 -4.80
C ALA A 61 10.28 23.83 -5.58
N SER A 62 9.12 24.43 -5.30
CA SER A 62 7.84 24.12 -5.96
C SER A 62 7.87 24.35 -7.48
N LYS A 63 8.68 25.26 -7.98
CA LYS A 63 8.83 25.53 -9.42
C LYS A 63 9.76 24.57 -10.15
N LEU A 64 10.57 23.82 -9.41
CA LEU A 64 11.54 22.84 -9.94
C LEU A 64 11.07 21.40 -9.82
N MET A 65 9.96 21.17 -9.12
CA MET A 65 9.45 19.85 -8.76
C MET A 65 8.28 19.45 -9.68
N ALA A 66 8.20 18.16 -10.00
CA ALA A 66 7.03 17.56 -10.66
C ALA A 66 5.83 17.49 -9.70
N ASP A 67 4.60 17.35 -10.23
CA ASP A 67 3.34 17.33 -9.43
C ASP A 67 3.38 16.35 -8.24
N ASP A 68 4.05 15.20 -8.37
CA ASP A 68 4.22 14.21 -7.30
C ASP A 68 5.08 14.73 -6.12
N ASP A 69 6.00 15.63 -6.38
CA ASP A 69 6.86 16.21 -5.35
C ASP A 69 6.11 17.25 -4.51
N GLU A 70 5.18 18.01 -5.10
CA GLU A 70 4.32 18.94 -4.36
C GLU A 70 3.37 18.19 -3.40
N LEU A 71 2.74 17.11 -3.87
CA LEU A 71 1.91 16.26 -3.02
C LEU A 71 2.72 15.59 -1.91
N PHE A 72 3.97 15.20 -2.19
CA PHE A 72 4.85 14.63 -1.17
C PHE A 72 5.20 15.67 -0.09
N LEU A 73 5.54 16.90 -0.47
CA LEU A 73 5.78 17.99 0.50
C LEU A 73 4.53 18.26 1.35
N ARG A 74 3.35 18.21 0.74
CA ARG A 74 2.08 18.34 1.46
C ARG A 74 1.88 17.19 2.45
N ALA A 75 2.19 15.94 2.07
CA ALA A 75 2.14 14.80 2.98
C ALA A 75 3.06 14.98 4.20
N VAL A 76 4.29 15.48 3.98
CA VAL A 76 5.24 15.80 5.06
C VAL A 76 4.69 16.89 5.98
N GLU A 77 4.11 17.96 5.43
CA GLU A 77 3.50 19.05 6.23
C GLU A 77 2.36 18.54 7.10
N ILE A 78 1.48 17.68 6.56
CA ILE A 78 0.39 17.07 7.33
C ILE A 78 0.97 16.18 8.44
N ALA A 79 1.96 15.33 8.11
CA ALA A 79 2.60 14.44 9.07
C ALA A 79 3.30 15.21 10.20
N ASP A 80 3.96 16.34 9.91
CA ASP A 80 4.61 17.19 10.92
C ASP A 80 3.60 17.81 11.89
N GLY A 81 2.36 18.02 11.47
CA GLY A 81 1.26 18.50 12.30
C GLY A 81 0.60 17.44 13.18
N MET A 82 0.97 16.16 13.05
CA MET A 82 0.37 15.04 13.78
C MET A 82 1.13 14.72 15.08
N THR A 83 0.39 14.28 16.09
CA THR A 83 0.97 13.70 17.30
C THR A 83 1.52 12.29 17.02
N LEU A 84 2.34 11.76 17.94
CA LEU A 84 2.85 10.39 17.83
C LEU A 84 1.71 9.36 17.77
N GLU A 85 0.68 9.56 18.58
CA GLU A 85 -0.51 8.72 18.62
C GLU A 85 -1.29 8.74 17.30
N GLU A 86 -1.46 9.90 16.69
CA GLU A 86 -2.09 10.05 15.38
C GLU A 86 -1.27 9.40 14.27
N LYS A 87 0.05 9.59 14.26
CA LYS A 87 0.97 8.95 13.31
C LYS A 87 0.92 7.42 13.43
N ALA A 88 0.97 6.90 14.67
CA ALA A 88 0.86 5.46 14.92
C ALA A 88 -0.44 4.89 14.36
N GLY A 89 -1.55 5.62 14.48
CA GLY A 89 -2.84 5.22 13.92
C GLY A 89 -2.84 5.11 12.40
N GLN A 90 -2.11 5.97 11.69
CA GLN A 90 -2.04 5.92 10.24
C GLN A 90 -1.27 4.69 9.69
N LEU A 91 -0.69 3.87 10.54
CA LEU A 91 -0.14 2.58 10.15
C LEU A 91 -1.18 1.46 10.09
N PHE A 92 -2.45 1.71 10.45
CA PHE A 92 -3.47 0.67 10.55
C PHE A 92 -4.63 0.86 9.57
N PHE A 93 -4.90 -0.18 8.79
CA PHE A 93 -6.07 -0.37 7.96
C PHE A 93 -6.91 -1.47 8.60
N ALA A 94 -7.74 -1.10 9.56
CA ALA A 94 -8.39 -2.03 10.45
C ALA A 94 -9.62 -2.66 9.81
N ARG A 95 -9.96 -3.88 10.20
CA ARG A 95 -11.27 -4.44 9.93
C ARG A 95 -12.32 -3.60 10.64
N PHE A 96 -13.40 -3.24 9.93
CA PHE A 96 -14.48 -2.46 10.52
C PHE A 96 -15.06 -3.19 11.75
N PRO A 97 -15.14 -2.52 12.94
CA PRO A 97 -15.63 -3.16 14.15
C PRO A 97 -17.15 -3.38 14.09
N GLU A 98 -17.66 -4.35 14.85
CA GLU A 98 -19.10 -4.58 14.94
C GLU A 98 -19.82 -3.47 15.70
N GLU A 99 -19.15 -2.91 16.69
CA GLU A 99 -19.62 -1.80 17.55
C GLU A 99 -18.44 -0.90 17.92
N GLY A 100 -18.69 0.36 18.25
CA GLY A 100 -17.69 1.26 18.80
C GLY A 100 -16.73 1.90 17.79
N ALA A 101 -17.10 1.98 16.50
CA ALA A 101 -16.25 2.58 15.47
C ALA A 101 -15.88 4.03 15.78
N GLU A 102 -16.81 4.82 16.36
CA GLU A 102 -16.58 6.23 16.73
C GLU A 102 -15.53 6.36 17.82
N GLU A 103 -15.60 5.50 18.85
CA GLU A 103 -14.62 5.44 19.92
C GLU A 103 -13.24 5.00 19.43
N GLU A 104 -13.19 4.05 18.48
CA GLU A 104 -11.94 3.62 17.85
C GLU A 104 -11.31 4.73 17.00
N ILE A 105 -12.09 5.42 16.17
CA ILE A 105 -11.65 6.57 15.38
C ILE A 105 -11.06 7.65 16.27
N ALA A 106 -11.79 8.03 17.33
CA ALA A 106 -11.37 9.09 18.25
C ALA A 106 -10.12 8.72 19.06
N LYS A 107 -9.92 7.42 19.36
CA LYS A 107 -8.84 6.95 20.22
C LYS A 107 -7.58 6.54 19.47
N TYR A 108 -7.74 5.85 18.35
CA TYR A 108 -6.63 5.19 17.65
C TYR A 108 -6.27 5.87 16.33
N HIS A 109 -7.12 6.75 15.80
CA HIS A 109 -6.89 7.52 14.55
C HIS A 109 -6.44 6.63 13.36
N PRO A 110 -7.11 5.49 13.07
CA PRO A 110 -6.64 4.57 12.03
C PRO A 110 -6.57 5.24 10.66
N ALA A 111 -5.70 4.74 9.78
CA ALA A 111 -5.66 5.17 8.38
C ALA A 111 -6.99 4.92 7.66
N GLY A 112 -7.69 3.86 8.05
CA GLY A 112 -8.99 3.52 7.49
C GLY A 112 -9.54 2.19 7.98
N TYR A 113 -10.65 1.78 7.35
CA TYR A 113 -11.34 0.53 7.63
C TYR A 113 -11.58 -0.30 6.38
N ILE A 114 -11.44 -1.63 6.51
CA ILE A 114 -11.82 -2.62 5.50
C ILE A 114 -13.16 -3.23 5.88
N PHE A 115 -14.09 -3.24 4.94
CA PHE A 115 -15.44 -3.78 5.10
C PHE A 115 -15.52 -5.19 4.54
N PHE A 116 -16.14 -6.09 5.32
CA PHE A 116 -16.37 -7.49 4.97
C PHE A 116 -17.85 -7.76 4.70
N GLY A 117 -18.18 -8.94 4.19
CA GLY A 117 -19.57 -9.30 3.85
C GLY A 117 -20.57 -9.04 4.99
N ARG A 118 -20.20 -9.30 6.25
CA ARG A 118 -21.07 -9.07 7.42
C ARG A 118 -21.54 -7.61 7.55
N ASP A 119 -20.71 -6.65 7.11
CA ASP A 119 -20.99 -5.21 7.25
C ASP A 119 -22.07 -4.75 6.26
N PHE A 120 -22.30 -5.53 5.20
CA PHE A 120 -23.33 -5.30 4.19
C PHE A 120 -24.62 -6.09 4.46
N GLU A 121 -24.55 -7.23 5.15
CA GLU A 121 -25.64 -8.19 5.26
C GLU A 121 -26.95 -7.59 5.79
N ASN A 122 -26.87 -6.76 6.82
CA ASN A 122 -28.03 -6.13 7.49
C ASN A 122 -28.14 -4.62 7.18
N SER A 123 -27.58 -4.18 6.03
CA SER A 123 -27.58 -2.80 5.60
C SER A 123 -28.17 -2.66 4.19
N ASN A 124 -28.22 -1.44 3.68
CA ASN A 124 -28.52 -1.11 2.30
C ASN A 124 -27.66 0.09 1.87
N SER A 125 -27.68 0.42 0.57
CA SER A 125 -26.81 1.44 0.00
C SER A 125 -26.94 2.81 0.69
N GLU A 126 -28.15 3.23 1.05
CA GLU A 126 -28.39 4.54 1.67
C GLU A 126 -27.83 4.58 3.11
N LYS A 127 -28.18 3.55 3.90
CA LYS A 127 -27.72 3.44 5.29
C LYS A 127 -26.22 3.31 5.35
N PHE A 128 -25.62 2.38 4.56
CA PHE A 128 -24.17 2.14 4.54
C PHE A 128 -23.41 3.41 4.19
N LYS A 129 -23.85 4.15 3.15
CA LYS A 129 -23.26 5.42 2.77
C LYS A 129 -23.36 6.46 3.90
N ALA A 130 -24.52 6.61 4.53
CA ALA A 130 -24.69 7.55 5.64
C ALA A 130 -23.78 7.21 6.85
N ASP A 131 -23.61 5.91 7.15
CA ASP A 131 -22.70 5.47 8.20
C ASP A 131 -21.24 5.83 7.84
N ILE A 132 -20.81 5.60 6.60
CA ILE A 132 -19.47 6.00 6.12
C ILE A 132 -19.27 7.51 6.22
N GLU A 133 -20.24 8.33 5.75
CA GLU A 133 -20.15 9.79 5.82
C GLU A 133 -20.01 10.29 7.26
N LYS A 134 -20.68 9.64 8.21
CA LYS A 134 -20.55 9.93 9.63
C LYS A 134 -19.12 9.64 10.14
N TYR A 135 -18.58 8.45 9.86
CA TYR A 135 -17.23 8.07 10.29
C TYR A 135 -16.15 8.94 9.65
N GLN A 136 -16.34 9.37 8.41
CA GLN A 136 -15.47 10.36 7.78
C GLN A 136 -15.51 11.71 8.52
N GLY A 137 -16.70 12.15 8.98
CA GLY A 137 -16.85 13.36 9.77
C GLY A 137 -16.23 13.30 11.16
N ASP A 138 -16.15 12.11 11.75
CA ASP A 138 -15.55 11.87 13.08
C ASP A 138 -14.02 11.75 13.02
N SER A 139 -13.45 11.53 11.83
CA SER A 139 -12.01 11.37 11.63
C SER A 139 -11.30 12.69 11.32
N LYS A 140 -10.15 12.92 11.97
CA LYS A 140 -9.30 14.10 11.71
C LYS A 140 -8.66 14.07 10.32
N ILE A 141 -8.26 12.88 9.85
CA ILE A 141 -7.72 12.61 8.51
C ILE A 141 -8.69 11.66 7.81
N THR A 142 -9.17 12.01 6.63
CA THR A 142 -10.11 11.19 5.87
C THR A 142 -9.67 9.73 5.81
N LEU A 143 -10.60 8.83 6.16
CA LEU A 143 -10.33 7.39 6.23
C LEU A 143 -10.22 6.77 4.83
N LEU A 144 -9.29 5.84 4.68
CA LEU A 144 -9.38 4.82 3.66
C LEU A 144 -10.59 3.92 3.97
N THR A 145 -11.46 3.71 3.01
CA THR A 145 -12.61 2.81 3.12
C THR A 145 -12.44 1.72 2.08
N GLY A 146 -12.03 0.55 2.51
CA GLY A 146 -11.59 -0.54 1.64
C GLY A 146 -12.53 -1.72 1.60
N VAL A 147 -12.47 -2.47 0.50
CA VAL A 147 -13.22 -3.71 0.33
C VAL A 147 -12.51 -4.65 -0.64
N ASP A 148 -12.68 -5.97 -0.44
CA ASP A 148 -12.32 -7.00 -1.44
C ASP A 148 -13.50 -7.22 -2.40
N GLU A 149 -13.62 -6.40 -3.40
CA GLU A 149 -14.61 -6.58 -4.46
C GLU A 149 -13.87 -7.00 -5.74
N GLU A 150 -13.27 -8.20 -5.71
CA GLU A 150 -12.52 -8.75 -6.86
C GLU A 150 -13.46 -9.14 -8.00
N GLY A 151 -14.60 -9.70 -7.62
CA GLY A 151 -15.53 -10.39 -8.49
C GLY A 151 -15.47 -11.92 -8.31
N GLY A 152 -16.46 -12.64 -8.85
CA GLY A 152 -16.54 -14.10 -8.73
C GLY A 152 -16.70 -14.56 -7.29
N THR A 153 -15.75 -15.36 -6.80
CA THR A 153 -15.79 -15.95 -5.45
C THR A 153 -15.50 -14.94 -4.34
N VAL A 154 -14.86 -13.80 -4.66
CA VAL A 154 -14.48 -12.76 -3.70
C VAL A 154 -15.23 -11.46 -3.98
N VAL A 155 -16.41 -11.38 -3.40
CA VAL A 155 -17.30 -10.22 -3.40
C VAL A 155 -17.84 -9.96 -2.00
N ARG A 156 -17.98 -8.69 -1.62
CA ARG A 156 -18.45 -8.32 -0.28
C ARG A 156 -19.78 -7.56 -0.36
N ALA A 157 -19.81 -6.46 -1.08
CA ALA A 157 -21.00 -5.61 -1.24
C ALA A 157 -21.97 -6.19 -2.28
N SER A 158 -21.49 -6.52 -3.48
CA SER A 158 -22.34 -7.00 -4.57
C SER A 158 -22.94 -8.40 -4.34
N LYS A 159 -22.44 -9.13 -3.34
CA LYS A 159 -23.03 -10.40 -2.89
C LYS A 159 -24.50 -10.27 -2.46
N TYR A 160 -24.89 -9.09 -2.01
CA TYR A 160 -26.20 -8.84 -1.40
C TYR A 160 -27.12 -8.11 -2.36
N PRO A 161 -28.32 -8.66 -2.68
CA PRO A 161 -29.24 -8.09 -3.67
C PRO A 161 -29.73 -6.67 -3.35
N GLN A 162 -29.72 -6.26 -2.08
CA GLN A 162 -30.08 -4.89 -1.68
C GLN A 162 -29.01 -3.83 -2.07
N PHE A 163 -27.82 -4.26 -2.48
CA PHE A 163 -26.78 -3.38 -3.02
C PHE A 163 -26.66 -3.50 -4.54
N ARG A 164 -26.74 -4.72 -5.09
CA ARG A 164 -26.67 -5.00 -6.52
C ARG A 164 -27.44 -6.30 -6.83
N GLU A 165 -28.24 -6.27 -7.89
CA GLU A 165 -29.11 -7.41 -8.27
C GLU A 165 -28.30 -8.69 -8.51
N GLU A 166 -27.19 -8.58 -9.26
CA GLU A 166 -26.28 -9.70 -9.56
C GLU A 166 -24.86 -9.35 -9.08
N PRO A 167 -24.14 -10.27 -8.42
CA PRO A 167 -22.76 -10.03 -8.01
C PRO A 167 -21.84 -9.82 -9.22
N PHE A 168 -20.73 -9.10 -9.01
CA PHE A 168 -19.71 -8.94 -10.04
C PHE A 168 -19.05 -10.28 -10.38
N LYS A 169 -18.83 -10.53 -11.67
CA LYS A 169 -18.16 -11.71 -12.19
C LYS A 169 -16.65 -11.64 -11.95
N SER A 170 -16.00 -12.81 -11.94
CA SER A 170 -14.53 -12.86 -11.86
C SER A 170 -13.88 -12.30 -13.14
N PRO A 171 -12.65 -11.74 -13.03
CA PRO A 171 -11.91 -11.28 -14.19
C PRO A 171 -11.73 -12.36 -15.27
N ARG A 172 -11.57 -13.63 -14.86
CA ARG A 172 -11.46 -14.78 -15.77
C ARG A 172 -12.73 -15.01 -16.57
N GLU A 173 -13.89 -14.97 -15.92
CA GLU A 173 -15.20 -15.10 -16.61
C GLU A 173 -15.40 -13.96 -17.61
N LEU A 174 -15.17 -12.72 -17.19
CA LEU A 174 -15.31 -11.53 -18.03
C LEU A 174 -14.38 -11.57 -19.24
N TYR A 175 -13.13 -11.99 -19.04
CA TYR A 175 -12.17 -12.13 -20.13
C TYR A 175 -12.61 -13.21 -21.14
N ASN A 176 -13.14 -14.33 -20.67
CA ASN A 176 -13.67 -15.39 -21.55
C ASN A 176 -14.93 -14.95 -22.29
N GLU A 177 -15.75 -14.07 -21.72
CA GLU A 177 -16.98 -13.55 -22.35
C GLU A 177 -16.72 -12.48 -23.42
N GLY A 178 -15.74 -11.58 -23.18
CA GLY A 178 -15.56 -10.41 -24.05
C GLY A 178 -14.15 -9.82 -24.05
N GLY A 179 -13.17 -10.59 -23.58
CA GLY A 179 -11.77 -10.14 -23.56
C GLY A 179 -11.52 -8.98 -22.58
N MET A 180 -10.42 -8.29 -22.82
CA MET A 180 -9.98 -7.20 -21.93
C MET A 180 -10.97 -6.03 -21.87
N ASP A 181 -11.67 -5.75 -22.96
CA ASP A 181 -12.65 -4.64 -22.97
C ASP A 181 -13.79 -4.89 -21.98
N LYS A 182 -14.25 -6.14 -21.86
CA LYS A 182 -15.27 -6.51 -20.87
C LYS A 182 -14.76 -6.40 -19.43
N VAL A 183 -13.52 -6.77 -19.18
CA VAL A 183 -12.86 -6.62 -17.89
C VAL A 183 -12.76 -5.16 -17.48
N LEU A 184 -12.41 -4.27 -18.41
CA LEU A 184 -12.27 -2.84 -18.14
C LEU A 184 -13.62 -2.14 -17.97
N GLU A 185 -14.65 -2.55 -18.71
CA GLU A 185 -16.02 -2.08 -18.51
C GLU A 185 -16.49 -2.38 -17.07
N ASP A 186 -16.30 -3.64 -16.64
CA ASP A 186 -16.65 -4.08 -15.28
C ASP A 186 -15.84 -3.36 -14.20
N ALA A 187 -14.53 -3.15 -14.41
CA ALA A 187 -13.68 -2.43 -13.46
C ALA A 187 -14.17 -0.98 -13.25
N GLY A 188 -14.60 -0.31 -14.31
CA GLY A 188 -15.21 1.02 -14.24
C GLY A 188 -16.55 1.00 -13.51
N GLU A 189 -17.47 0.09 -13.88
CA GLU A 189 -18.77 -0.06 -13.21
C GLU A 189 -18.61 -0.37 -11.72
N LYS A 190 -17.69 -1.28 -11.38
CA LYS A 190 -17.35 -1.65 -10.01
C LYS A 190 -16.85 -0.46 -9.21
N SER A 191 -15.95 0.33 -9.77
CA SER A 191 -15.44 1.55 -9.14
C SER A 191 -16.56 2.55 -8.86
N ASP A 192 -17.43 2.81 -9.83
CA ASP A 192 -18.57 3.72 -9.65
C ASP A 192 -19.57 3.19 -8.61
N PHE A 193 -19.80 1.87 -8.60
CA PHE A 193 -20.65 1.22 -7.60
C PHE A 193 -20.08 1.40 -6.18
N LEU A 194 -18.80 1.11 -5.96
CA LEU A 194 -18.15 1.25 -4.67
C LEU A 194 -18.11 2.69 -4.18
N LYS A 195 -17.79 3.64 -5.06
CA LYS A 195 -17.79 5.08 -4.73
C LYS A 195 -19.15 5.60 -4.32
N LYS A 196 -20.23 5.12 -4.93
CA LYS A 196 -21.61 5.48 -4.51
C LYS A 196 -21.92 5.05 -3.08
N LEU A 197 -21.25 4.02 -2.58
CA LEU A 197 -21.33 3.55 -1.20
C LEU A 197 -20.40 4.30 -0.24
N GLY A 198 -19.52 5.17 -0.72
CA GLY A 198 -18.50 5.85 0.08
C GLY A 198 -17.20 5.06 0.22
N ILE A 199 -17.04 3.96 -0.52
CA ILE A 199 -15.81 3.17 -0.54
C ILE A 199 -14.83 3.80 -1.53
N ASN A 200 -13.58 4.00 -1.11
CA ASN A 200 -12.55 4.68 -1.89
C ASN A 200 -11.35 3.81 -2.26
N VAL A 201 -11.25 2.56 -1.73
CA VAL A 201 -10.19 1.60 -2.04
C VAL A 201 -10.79 0.24 -2.38
N ASN A 202 -10.36 -0.37 -3.50
CA ASN A 202 -10.60 -1.77 -3.78
C ASN A 202 -9.29 -2.57 -3.68
N LEU A 203 -9.28 -3.65 -2.89
CA LEU A 203 -8.15 -4.57 -2.77
C LEU A 203 -8.11 -5.49 -4.00
N ALA A 204 -7.83 -4.90 -5.14
CA ALA A 204 -7.75 -5.47 -6.49
C ALA A 204 -6.88 -4.55 -7.37
N PRO A 205 -6.38 -5.04 -8.52
CA PRO A 205 -6.53 -6.38 -9.10
C PRO A 205 -5.67 -7.47 -8.44
N VAL A 206 -6.08 -8.73 -8.64
CA VAL A 206 -5.27 -9.90 -8.29
C VAL A 206 -4.23 -10.13 -9.38
N CYS A 207 -2.96 -10.17 -9.00
CA CYS A 207 -1.80 -10.34 -9.90
C CYS A 207 -1.36 -11.80 -10.03
N ASP A 208 -1.88 -12.66 -9.15
CA ASP A 208 -1.47 -14.06 -9.08
C ASP A 208 -1.74 -14.81 -10.39
N ILE A 209 -0.79 -15.68 -10.73
CA ILE A 209 -0.85 -16.55 -11.91
C ILE A 209 -1.09 -17.97 -11.43
N SER A 210 -2.20 -18.58 -11.83
CA SER A 210 -2.51 -19.98 -11.53
C SER A 210 -3.13 -20.67 -12.73
N ASN A 211 -2.63 -21.88 -13.00
CA ASN A 211 -3.12 -22.77 -14.06
C ASN A 211 -3.72 -24.07 -13.50
N ASP A 212 -3.62 -24.32 -12.21
CA ASP A 212 -4.24 -25.48 -11.54
C ASP A 212 -5.64 -25.14 -11.06
N SER A 213 -6.65 -25.70 -11.71
CA SER A 213 -8.07 -25.50 -11.34
C SER A 213 -8.45 -26.02 -9.95
N ASN A 214 -7.59 -26.75 -9.28
CA ASN A 214 -7.80 -27.17 -7.89
C ASN A 214 -7.20 -26.20 -6.87
N ASN A 215 -6.40 -25.22 -7.33
CA ASN A 215 -5.77 -24.23 -6.45
C ASN A 215 -6.79 -23.14 -6.06
N PHE A 216 -6.76 -22.68 -4.81
CA PHE A 216 -7.67 -21.68 -4.26
C PHE A 216 -7.61 -20.33 -4.99
N ILE A 217 -6.45 -19.98 -5.59
CA ILE A 217 -6.26 -18.71 -6.30
C ILE A 217 -6.74 -18.78 -7.77
N TYR A 218 -7.01 -19.97 -8.30
CA TYR A 218 -7.36 -20.16 -9.70
C TYR A 218 -8.56 -19.32 -10.15
N ASP A 219 -9.67 -19.37 -9.41
CA ASP A 219 -10.91 -18.64 -9.74
C ASP A 219 -10.79 -17.13 -9.52
N ARG A 220 -9.79 -16.70 -8.75
CA ARG A 220 -9.50 -15.30 -8.47
C ARG A 220 -8.53 -14.70 -9.50
N SER A 221 -7.68 -15.51 -10.11
CA SER A 221 -6.73 -15.09 -11.13
C SER A 221 -7.41 -14.90 -12.49
N ILE A 222 -6.86 -14.01 -13.33
CA ILE A 222 -7.39 -13.82 -14.70
C ILE A 222 -7.13 -15.03 -15.61
N GLY A 223 -6.13 -15.86 -15.30
CA GLY A 223 -5.83 -17.09 -16.04
C GLY A 223 -5.09 -16.87 -17.35
N LEU A 224 -4.21 -15.90 -17.39
CA LEU A 224 -3.40 -15.58 -18.56
C LEU A 224 -1.91 -15.87 -18.28
N ASP A 225 -1.09 -15.81 -19.35
CA ASP A 225 0.36 -15.85 -19.22
C ASP A 225 0.89 -14.59 -18.47
N PRO A 226 2.16 -14.59 -17.98
CA PRO A 226 2.69 -13.50 -17.20
C PRO A 226 2.57 -12.12 -17.86
N GLN A 227 2.86 -12.02 -19.15
CA GLN A 227 2.86 -10.77 -19.90
C GLN A 227 1.43 -10.22 -20.07
N LYS A 228 0.47 -11.09 -20.38
CA LYS A 228 -0.93 -10.68 -20.49
C LYS A 228 -1.56 -10.38 -19.12
N THR A 229 -1.12 -11.09 -18.07
CA THR A 229 -1.51 -10.75 -16.70
C THR A 229 -0.96 -9.37 -16.32
N ALA A 230 0.28 -9.05 -16.71
CA ALA A 230 0.84 -7.71 -16.53
C ALA A 230 0.02 -6.63 -17.28
N GLU A 231 -0.34 -6.87 -18.55
CA GLU A 231 -1.24 -5.97 -19.28
C GLU A 231 -2.58 -5.78 -18.57
N TYR A 232 -3.18 -6.86 -18.09
CA TYR A 232 -4.43 -6.81 -17.32
C TYR A 232 -4.29 -5.94 -16.08
N VAL A 233 -3.27 -6.18 -15.25
CA VAL A 233 -3.04 -5.45 -14.01
C VAL A 233 -2.88 -3.95 -14.27
N VAL A 234 -2.01 -3.58 -15.21
CA VAL A 234 -1.76 -2.17 -15.58
C VAL A 234 -3.03 -1.49 -16.09
N ARG A 235 -3.77 -2.14 -16.99
CA ARG A 235 -5.00 -1.55 -17.55
C ARG A 235 -6.11 -1.40 -16.53
N VAL A 236 -6.28 -2.38 -15.62
CA VAL A 236 -7.27 -2.29 -14.54
C VAL A 236 -6.88 -1.21 -13.54
N GLN A 237 -5.61 -1.13 -13.12
CA GLN A 237 -5.15 -0.03 -12.24
C GLN A 237 -5.44 1.35 -12.83
N ASN A 238 -5.12 1.55 -14.12
CA ASN A 238 -5.41 2.80 -14.81
C ASN A 238 -6.93 3.09 -14.83
N LYS A 239 -7.75 2.06 -15.06
CA LYS A 239 -9.22 2.21 -15.04
C LYS A 239 -9.74 2.59 -13.66
N LEU A 240 -9.25 1.97 -12.58
CA LEU A 240 -9.60 2.34 -11.20
C LEU A 240 -9.20 3.80 -10.92
N LYS A 241 -7.98 4.19 -11.28
CA LYS A 241 -7.46 5.56 -11.12
C LYS A 241 -8.28 6.59 -11.90
N GLU A 242 -8.69 6.31 -13.15
CA GLU A 242 -9.59 7.15 -13.94
C GLU A 242 -10.92 7.41 -13.23
N HIS A 243 -11.43 6.44 -12.48
CA HIS A 243 -12.64 6.54 -11.67
C HIS A 243 -12.39 7.09 -10.26
N GLY A 244 -11.14 7.49 -9.91
CA GLY A 244 -10.77 7.99 -8.59
C GLY A 244 -10.93 6.93 -7.49
N MET A 245 -10.65 5.67 -7.81
CA MET A 245 -10.64 4.52 -6.90
C MET A 245 -9.20 4.13 -6.59
N GLY A 246 -8.83 4.08 -5.30
CA GLY A 246 -7.57 3.50 -4.87
C GLY A 246 -7.53 2.00 -5.13
N SER A 247 -6.34 1.49 -5.49
CA SER A 247 -6.13 0.07 -5.72
C SER A 247 -5.00 -0.48 -4.87
N ILE A 248 -5.18 -1.69 -4.34
CA ILE A 248 -4.11 -2.46 -3.71
C ILE A 248 -3.96 -3.74 -4.53
N ILE A 249 -2.86 -3.85 -5.27
CA ILE A 249 -2.57 -5.06 -6.03
C ILE A 249 -2.04 -6.17 -5.12
N LYS A 250 -2.35 -7.43 -5.44
CA LYS A 250 -2.08 -8.56 -4.55
C LYS A 250 -1.95 -9.89 -5.30
N HIS A 251 -1.31 -10.87 -4.70
CA HIS A 251 -0.66 -10.96 -3.38
C HIS A 251 0.85 -11.12 -3.61
N PHE A 252 1.63 -10.10 -3.34
CA PHE A 252 3.08 -10.12 -3.59
C PHE A 252 3.79 -11.18 -2.73
N PRO A 253 4.76 -11.95 -3.26
CA PRO A 253 5.30 -11.90 -4.63
C PRO A 253 4.58 -12.83 -5.64
N GLY A 254 3.43 -13.37 -5.29
CA GLY A 254 2.59 -14.27 -6.08
C GLY A 254 2.46 -15.64 -5.43
N TYR A 255 1.22 -16.10 -5.27
CA TYR A 255 0.96 -17.44 -4.71
C TYR A 255 1.40 -18.56 -5.66
N GLY A 256 1.30 -18.35 -6.98
CA GLY A 256 1.41 -19.43 -7.94
C GLY A 256 0.42 -20.54 -7.58
N ASP A 257 0.90 -21.78 -7.61
CA ASP A 257 0.08 -22.94 -7.22
C ASP A 257 0.41 -23.44 -5.79
N ASN A 258 0.93 -22.58 -4.90
CA ASN A 258 1.22 -22.91 -3.50
C ASN A 258 -0.05 -22.98 -2.64
N ALA A 259 0.11 -23.40 -1.37
CA ALA A 259 -0.98 -23.57 -0.42
C ALA A 259 -1.60 -22.21 0.01
N ASP A 260 -2.84 -22.28 0.49
CA ASP A 260 -3.58 -21.14 1.02
C ASP A 260 -3.11 -20.78 2.44
N THR A 261 -2.58 -19.57 2.64
CA THR A 261 -2.09 -19.05 3.93
C THR A 261 -3.20 -18.80 4.95
N HIS A 262 -4.47 -18.83 4.55
CA HIS A 262 -5.59 -18.82 5.49
C HIS A 262 -5.65 -20.11 6.32
N THR A 263 -5.10 -21.21 5.83
CA THR A 263 -5.18 -22.54 6.48
C THR A 263 -3.90 -22.96 7.18
N GLY A 264 -2.81 -22.18 7.07
CA GLY A 264 -1.53 -22.46 7.69
C GLY A 264 -0.33 -21.92 6.89
N GLU A 265 0.84 -22.46 7.16
CA GLU A 265 2.07 -22.06 6.47
C GLU A 265 2.03 -22.47 4.99
N SER A 266 2.54 -21.60 4.13
CA SER A 266 2.75 -21.83 2.71
C SER A 266 4.19 -21.50 2.34
N ILE A 267 4.92 -22.49 1.83
CA ILE A 267 6.34 -22.34 1.47
C ILE A 267 6.47 -22.43 -0.04
N ASP A 268 7.00 -21.38 -0.64
CA ASP A 268 7.35 -21.33 -2.05
C ASP A 268 8.81 -21.68 -2.24
N THR A 269 9.06 -22.83 -2.85
CA THR A 269 10.41 -23.36 -3.12
C THR A 269 10.89 -23.08 -4.54
N ARG A 270 10.15 -22.30 -5.32
CA ARG A 270 10.53 -21.89 -6.68
C ARG A 270 11.73 -20.94 -6.60
N ASP A 271 12.65 -21.06 -7.56
CA ASP A 271 13.82 -20.19 -7.60
C ASP A 271 13.48 -18.77 -8.08
N LEU A 272 14.39 -17.83 -7.80
CA LEU A 272 14.19 -16.43 -8.14
C LEU A 272 14.12 -16.18 -9.66
N ASP A 273 14.84 -16.99 -10.47
CA ASP A 273 14.79 -16.89 -11.92
C ASP A 273 13.40 -17.24 -12.43
N TYR A 274 12.76 -18.28 -11.87
CA TYR A 274 11.39 -18.63 -12.20
C TYR A 274 10.41 -17.51 -11.78
N LEU A 275 10.50 -17.04 -10.54
CA LEU A 275 9.63 -15.97 -10.03
C LEU A 275 9.75 -14.69 -10.88
N SER A 276 10.98 -14.33 -11.26
CA SER A 276 11.27 -13.14 -12.09
C SER A 276 10.70 -13.23 -13.51
N GLN A 277 10.56 -14.43 -14.06
CA GLN A 277 10.00 -14.65 -15.39
C GLN A 277 8.49 -14.90 -15.38
N ASN A 278 7.89 -15.11 -14.21
CA ASN A 278 6.48 -15.46 -14.08
C ASN A 278 5.76 -14.53 -13.09
N ASP A 279 5.78 -14.83 -11.80
CA ASP A 279 4.92 -14.22 -10.81
C ASP A 279 5.25 -12.73 -10.56
N LEU A 280 6.52 -12.34 -10.66
CA LEU A 280 6.96 -10.96 -10.47
C LEU A 280 6.68 -10.06 -11.68
N VAL A 281 6.40 -10.61 -12.87
CA VAL A 281 6.17 -9.83 -14.10
C VAL A 281 4.98 -8.88 -13.98
N PRO A 282 3.80 -9.29 -13.50
CA PRO A 282 2.67 -8.37 -13.29
C PRO A 282 2.97 -7.26 -12.27
N PHE A 283 3.67 -7.58 -11.19
CA PHE A 283 4.04 -6.58 -10.17
C PHE A 283 5.06 -5.58 -10.70
N ALA A 284 6.08 -6.04 -11.44
CA ALA A 284 7.07 -5.15 -12.04
C ALA A 284 6.42 -4.17 -13.02
N ALA A 285 5.54 -4.65 -13.88
CA ALA A 285 4.80 -3.79 -14.81
C ALA A 285 3.89 -2.78 -14.08
N ALA A 286 3.25 -3.19 -12.98
CA ALA A 286 2.44 -2.30 -12.16
C ALA A 286 3.28 -1.21 -11.50
N VAL A 287 4.45 -1.55 -10.96
CA VAL A 287 5.38 -0.59 -10.35
C VAL A 287 5.88 0.41 -11.38
N GLU A 288 6.30 -0.05 -12.56
CA GLU A 288 6.72 0.82 -13.67
C GLU A 288 5.60 1.76 -14.13
N ASN A 289 4.34 1.34 -14.01
CA ASN A 289 3.15 2.15 -14.32
C ASN A 289 2.68 3.04 -13.16
N GLY A 290 3.45 3.16 -12.07
CA GLY A 290 3.13 4.03 -10.93
C GLY A 290 2.05 3.47 -10.01
N CYS A 291 2.17 2.19 -9.64
CA CYS A 291 1.33 1.55 -8.62
C CYS A 291 1.45 2.25 -7.27
N ASP A 292 0.33 2.53 -6.62
CA ASP A 292 0.29 3.23 -5.33
C ASP A 292 0.39 2.30 -4.12
N ALA A 293 -0.14 1.07 -4.20
CA ALA A 293 -0.13 0.14 -3.06
C ALA A 293 -0.01 -1.33 -3.49
N ILE A 294 0.80 -2.09 -2.74
CA ILE A 294 1.03 -3.54 -2.92
C ILE A 294 0.79 -4.28 -1.61
N LEU A 295 -0.04 -5.31 -1.63
CA LEU A 295 -0.26 -6.20 -0.50
C LEU A 295 0.72 -7.37 -0.57
N VAL A 296 1.46 -7.58 0.52
CA VAL A 296 2.42 -8.68 0.71
C VAL A 296 1.73 -9.84 1.42
N SER A 297 1.84 -11.04 0.87
CA SER A 297 1.25 -12.27 1.39
C SER A 297 2.01 -12.82 2.62
N HIS A 298 1.45 -13.85 3.25
CA HIS A 298 2.11 -14.56 4.36
C HIS A 298 2.86 -15.82 3.92
N ASN A 299 3.22 -15.95 2.64
CA ASN A 299 4.05 -17.05 2.16
C ASN A 299 5.49 -16.91 2.64
N ILE A 300 6.17 -18.03 2.86
CA ILE A 300 7.62 -18.09 2.96
C ILE A 300 8.17 -18.27 1.55
N ILE A 301 9.10 -17.42 1.13
CA ILE A 301 9.69 -17.42 -0.21
C ILE A 301 11.14 -17.85 -0.10
N ASP A 302 11.42 -19.14 -0.20
CA ASP A 302 12.76 -19.73 -0.02
C ASP A 302 13.84 -19.03 -0.85
N ALA A 303 13.50 -18.56 -2.03
CA ALA A 303 14.42 -17.88 -2.95
C ALA A 303 14.93 -16.52 -2.45
N ILE A 304 14.22 -15.88 -1.50
CA ILE A 304 14.55 -14.55 -0.97
C ILE A 304 14.80 -14.63 0.55
N ASP A 305 13.87 -15.23 1.30
CA ASP A 305 13.95 -15.41 2.74
C ASP A 305 13.22 -16.70 3.14
N LYS A 306 14.00 -17.70 3.56
CA LYS A 306 13.44 -19.01 3.94
C LYS A 306 13.02 -19.10 5.41
N ASP A 307 13.38 -18.11 6.21
CA ASP A 307 13.23 -18.14 7.66
C ASP A 307 12.02 -17.30 8.14
N ASN A 308 11.55 -16.36 7.30
CA ASN A 308 10.43 -15.47 7.63
C ASN A 308 9.33 -15.52 6.57
N ILE A 309 8.07 -15.38 7.01
CA ILE A 309 6.97 -15.11 6.08
C ILE A 309 7.18 -13.76 5.39
N ALA A 310 6.76 -13.63 4.14
CA ALA A 310 7.05 -12.45 3.32
C ALA A 310 6.62 -11.13 3.99
N THR A 311 5.47 -11.11 4.66
CA THR A 311 4.98 -9.94 5.40
C THR A 311 5.92 -9.49 6.53
N LEU A 312 6.65 -10.41 7.15
CA LEU A 312 7.58 -10.12 8.27
C LEU A 312 9.06 -10.19 7.85
N SER A 313 9.33 -10.32 6.55
CA SER A 313 10.68 -10.44 6.01
C SER A 313 11.27 -9.09 5.57
N PRO A 314 12.28 -8.55 6.25
CA PRO A 314 13.01 -7.37 5.76
C PRO A 314 13.56 -7.57 4.35
N ALA A 315 14.03 -8.78 4.00
CA ALA A 315 14.60 -9.07 2.68
C ALA A 315 13.55 -8.94 1.55
N ILE A 316 12.31 -9.34 1.78
CA ILE A 316 11.20 -9.17 0.81
C ILE A 316 10.88 -7.68 0.62
N HIS A 317 10.89 -6.89 1.70
CA HIS A 317 10.64 -5.45 1.63
C HIS A 317 11.78 -4.70 0.95
N ASP A 318 13.03 -5.08 1.24
CA ASP A 318 14.21 -4.57 0.55
C ASP A 318 14.18 -4.91 -0.95
N PHE A 319 13.73 -6.11 -1.32
CA PHE A 319 13.55 -6.50 -2.71
C PHE A 319 12.53 -5.60 -3.41
N LEU A 320 11.35 -5.37 -2.81
CA LEU A 320 10.35 -4.43 -3.34
C LEU A 320 10.90 -3.01 -3.47
N ARG A 321 11.59 -2.50 -2.44
CA ARG A 321 12.10 -1.12 -2.41
C ARG A 321 13.27 -0.89 -3.36
N ASN A 322 14.26 -1.78 -3.32
CA ASN A 322 15.55 -1.56 -3.95
C ASN A 322 15.66 -2.22 -5.33
N GLU A 323 15.22 -3.49 -5.47
CA GLU A 323 15.32 -4.20 -6.75
C GLU A 323 14.16 -3.83 -7.69
N MET A 324 12.93 -3.72 -7.18
CA MET A 324 11.77 -3.33 -7.98
C MET A 324 11.52 -1.81 -7.97
N ASN A 325 12.27 -1.03 -7.17
CA ASN A 325 12.15 0.43 -7.06
C ASN A 325 10.73 0.92 -6.68
N PHE A 326 9.98 0.14 -5.90
CA PHE A 326 8.63 0.50 -5.47
C PHE A 326 8.64 1.62 -4.43
N LYS A 327 7.92 2.71 -4.70
CA LYS A 327 7.86 3.91 -3.83
C LYS A 327 6.54 4.06 -3.09
N GLY A 328 5.52 3.27 -3.45
CA GLY A 328 4.18 3.33 -2.86
C GLY A 328 4.06 2.64 -1.50
N VAL A 329 2.83 2.43 -1.07
CA VAL A 329 2.48 1.83 0.23
C VAL A 329 2.61 0.32 0.19
N ILE A 330 3.44 -0.26 1.06
CA ILE A 330 3.47 -1.71 1.29
C ILE A 330 2.46 -2.03 2.38
N VAL A 331 1.53 -2.94 2.07
CA VAL A 331 0.42 -3.32 2.93
C VAL A 331 0.58 -4.78 3.32
N THR A 332 0.35 -5.13 4.58
CA THR A 332 0.30 -6.55 5.00
C THR A 332 -0.96 -7.22 4.46
N ASP A 333 -0.97 -8.54 4.32
CA ASP A 333 -2.23 -9.30 4.36
C ASP A 333 -2.81 -9.27 5.79
N ASP A 334 -4.03 -9.79 6.01
CA ASP A 334 -4.69 -9.69 7.33
C ASP A 334 -3.87 -10.44 8.40
N MET A 335 -3.40 -9.70 9.41
CA MET A 335 -2.59 -10.20 10.51
C MET A 335 -3.34 -11.16 11.45
N ALA A 336 -4.62 -11.46 11.17
CA ALA A 336 -5.39 -12.50 11.85
C ALA A 336 -5.40 -13.85 11.09
N MET A 337 -4.68 -13.98 9.96
CA MET A 337 -4.63 -15.21 9.19
C MET A 337 -3.81 -16.31 9.86
N GLY A 338 -4.13 -17.58 9.56
CA GLY A 338 -3.52 -18.75 10.19
C GLY A 338 -2.00 -18.84 10.09
N ALA A 339 -1.38 -18.27 9.06
CA ALA A 339 0.08 -18.22 8.91
C ALA A 339 0.78 -17.39 9.99
N VAL A 340 0.09 -16.42 10.63
CA VAL A 340 0.60 -15.56 11.72
C VAL A 340 0.02 -15.92 13.09
N GLU A 341 -0.88 -16.91 13.18
CA GLU A 341 -1.61 -17.27 14.40
C GLU A 341 -0.70 -17.67 15.58
N ASN A 342 0.50 -18.18 15.29
CA ASN A 342 1.48 -18.61 16.31
C ASN A 342 2.33 -17.46 16.88
N ILE A 343 2.20 -16.25 16.34
CA ILE A 343 2.92 -15.06 16.81
C ILE A 343 1.98 -14.22 17.67
N ASN A 344 2.48 -13.63 18.76
CA ASN A 344 1.68 -12.70 19.55
C ASN A 344 1.22 -11.53 18.67
N SER A 345 -0.08 -11.22 18.69
CA SER A 345 -0.70 -10.22 17.79
C SER A 345 0.00 -8.84 17.83
N GLY A 346 0.40 -8.38 19.03
CA GLY A 346 1.13 -7.13 19.19
C GLY A 346 2.56 -7.21 18.66
N GLU A 347 3.28 -8.31 18.94
CA GLU A 347 4.64 -8.54 18.44
C GLU A 347 4.65 -8.61 16.91
N ALA A 348 3.71 -9.34 16.32
CA ALA A 348 3.58 -9.45 14.86
C ALA A 348 3.40 -8.08 14.18
N ALA A 349 2.63 -7.17 14.77
CA ALA A 349 2.46 -5.82 14.24
C ALA A 349 3.76 -4.98 14.32
N VAL A 350 4.51 -5.10 15.43
CA VAL A 350 5.81 -4.44 15.58
C VAL A 350 6.81 -4.98 14.56
N GLU A 351 6.90 -6.30 14.41
CA GLU A 351 7.75 -6.96 13.41
C GLU A 351 7.36 -6.55 11.98
N ALA A 352 6.06 -6.46 11.67
CA ALA A 352 5.59 -6.01 10.37
C ALA A 352 6.05 -4.58 10.03
N VAL A 353 5.99 -3.65 10.99
CA VAL A 353 6.51 -2.28 10.81
C VAL A 353 8.03 -2.31 10.61
N LEU A 354 8.76 -3.07 11.44
CA LEU A 354 10.21 -3.19 11.36
C LEU A 354 10.67 -3.86 10.06
N ALA A 355 9.90 -4.83 9.55
CA ALA A 355 10.18 -5.47 8.26
C ALA A 355 10.05 -4.51 7.07
N GLY A 356 9.22 -3.47 7.17
CA GLY A 356 9.10 -2.46 6.10
C GLY A 356 7.68 -2.20 5.60
N ASN A 357 6.64 -2.80 6.22
CA ASN A 357 5.25 -2.48 5.88
C ASN A 357 4.88 -1.05 6.31
N ASP A 358 4.17 -0.34 5.47
CA ASP A 358 3.68 1.01 5.75
C ASP A 358 2.26 1.00 6.33
N LEU A 359 1.48 -0.04 6.01
CA LEU A 359 0.08 -0.14 6.39
C LEU A 359 -0.24 -1.59 6.80
N ILE A 360 -0.80 -1.77 7.98
CA ILE A 360 -1.12 -3.07 8.57
C ILE A 360 -2.62 -3.33 8.46
N ILE A 361 -3.01 -4.40 7.76
CA ILE A 361 -4.38 -4.91 7.81
C ILE A 361 -4.53 -5.71 9.11
N THR A 362 -5.49 -5.32 9.95
CA THR A 362 -5.69 -5.93 11.26
C THR A 362 -7.14 -6.14 11.63
N SER A 363 -7.42 -7.26 12.29
CA SER A 363 -8.69 -7.54 12.99
C SER A 363 -8.60 -7.29 14.50
N ASP A 364 -7.41 -6.92 15.03
CA ASP A 364 -7.15 -6.62 16.45
C ASP A 364 -6.45 -5.27 16.61
N LEU A 365 -7.13 -4.21 16.15
CA LEU A 365 -6.59 -2.84 16.15
C LEU A 365 -6.05 -2.42 17.53
N LYS A 366 -6.80 -2.71 18.58
CA LYS A 366 -6.42 -2.25 19.93
C LYS A 366 -5.08 -2.83 20.36
N THR A 367 -4.91 -4.14 20.34
CA THR A 367 -3.68 -4.80 20.81
C THR A 367 -2.49 -4.41 19.96
N GLN A 368 -2.66 -4.40 18.65
CA GLN A 368 -1.59 -4.09 17.71
C GLN A 368 -1.17 -2.61 17.77
N TYR A 369 -2.13 -1.70 17.84
CA TYR A 369 -1.85 -0.28 18.00
C TYR A 369 -1.10 0.02 19.31
N GLU A 370 -1.56 -0.55 20.44
CA GLU A 370 -0.92 -0.33 21.74
C GLU A 370 0.52 -0.86 21.75
N ALA A 371 0.79 -2.01 21.10
CA ALA A 371 2.15 -2.56 20.97
C ALA A 371 3.05 -1.67 20.09
N VAL A 372 2.58 -1.28 18.89
CA VAL A 372 3.33 -0.39 17.99
C VAL A 372 3.59 0.96 18.66
N LEU A 373 2.60 1.56 19.31
CA LEU A 373 2.79 2.82 20.04
C LEU A 373 3.82 2.69 21.17
N GLN A 374 3.86 1.54 21.86
CA GLN A 374 4.86 1.29 22.90
C GLN A 374 6.26 1.13 22.29
N ALA A 375 6.40 0.41 21.16
CA ALA A 375 7.66 0.25 20.43
C ALA A 375 8.19 1.59 19.90
N LEU A 376 7.31 2.49 19.44
CA LEU A 376 7.65 3.86 19.07
C LEU A 376 8.14 4.68 20.29
N LYS A 377 7.44 4.61 21.41
CA LYS A 377 7.82 5.34 22.65
C LYS A 377 9.14 4.84 23.25
N SER A 378 9.47 3.57 23.09
CA SER A 378 10.74 2.99 23.54
C SER A 378 11.91 3.27 22.59
N GLY A 379 11.63 3.69 21.35
CA GLY A 379 12.63 3.86 20.28
C GLY A 379 13.03 2.55 19.57
N GLU A 380 12.32 1.47 19.79
CA GLU A 380 12.45 0.20 19.06
C GLU A 380 12.06 0.38 17.59
N ILE A 381 10.94 1.08 17.33
CA ILE A 381 10.63 1.63 16.00
C ILE A 381 11.13 3.07 15.99
N GLY A 382 12.05 3.39 15.08
CA GLY A 382 12.63 4.72 14.96
C GLY A 382 11.65 5.75 14.33
N ASP A 383 11.76 7.01 14.73
CA ASP A 383 10.94 8.11 14.22
C ASP A 383 10.94 8.18 12.69
N ASN A 384 12.13 7.99 12.05
CA ASN A 384 12.24 8.03 10.60
C ASN A 384 11.41 6.94 9.91
N ARG A 385 11.38 5.73 10.49
CA ARG A 385 10.59 4.62 9.95
C ARG A 385 9.09 4.92 10.00
N LEU A 386 8.64 5.51 11.12
CA LEU A 386 7.26 5.96 11.27
C LEU A 386 6.92 7.06 10.24
N ASP A 387 7.74 8.11 10.18
CA ASP A 387 7.51 9.27 9.31
C ASP A 387 7.47 8.86 7.82
N GLU A 388 8.36 7.96 7.40
CA GLU A 388 8.34 7.41 6.04
C GLU A 388 7.02 6.71 5.70
N SER A 389 6.52 5.86 6.59
CA SER A 389 5.26 5.16 6.37
C SER A 389 4.07 6.10 6.34
N VAL A 390 3.99 7.00 7.32
CA VAL A 390 2.90 7.99 7.39
C VAL A 390 2.89 8.87 6.16
N CYS A 391 4.06 9.35 5.70
CA CYS A 391 4.14 10.15 4.48
C CYS A 391 3.68 9.39 3.25
N ARG A 392 4.02 8.08 3.09
CA ARG A 392 3.53 7.28 1.96
C ARG A 392 2.00 7.11 2.00
N VAL A 393 1.44 6.82 3.16
CA VAL A 393 -0.03 6.67 3.32
C VAL A 393 -0.74 8.00 3.04
N LEU A 394 -0.23 9.12 3.55
CA LEU A 394 -0.79 10.45 3.28
C LEU A 394 -0.64 10.86 1.82
N LEU A 395 0.51 10.60 1.20
CA LEU A 395 0.73 10.84 -0.23
C LEU A 395 -0.27 10.06 -1.09
N TRP A 396 -0.54 8.79 -0.75
CA TRP A 396 -1.55 8.02 -1.44
C TRP A 396 -2.94 8.62 -1.29
N LYS A 397 -3.33 9.04 -0.08
CA LYS A 397 -4.59 9.75 0.16
C LYS A 397 -4.70 11.07 -0.63
N LEU A 398 -3.60 11.84 -0.74
CA LEU A 398 -3.52 13.06 -1.55
C LEU A 398 -3.69 12.75 -3.05
N LYS A 399 -2.98 11.75 -3.57
CA LYS A 399 -3.10 11.29 -4.96
C LYS A 399 -4.52 10.84 -5.33
N MET A 400 -5.23 10.25 -4.38
CA MET A 400 -6.65 9.89 -4.52
C MET A 400 -7.60 11.09 -4.41
N GLY A 401 -7.11 12.26 -3.98
CA GLY A 401 -7.92 13.46 -3.75
C GLY A 401 -8.93 13.33 -2.60
N ILE A 402 -8.66 12.45 -1.63
CA ILE A 402 -9.53 12.29 -0.44
C ILE A 402 -9.11 13.14 0.74
N ILE A 403 -7.90 13.71 0.69
CA ILE A 403 -7.41 14.80 1.56
C ILE A 403 -6.78 15.90 0.71
N GLU A 404 -6.63 17.12 1.29
CA GLU A 404 -6.07 18.30 0.62
C GLU A 404 -4.74 18.76 1.27
#